data_0486d007b9fe3a368e976f6da00a379a
#
_entry.id   0486d007b9fe3a368e976f6da00a379a
#
_cell.length_a   1.000
_cell.length_b   1.000
_cell.length_c   1.000
_cell.angle_alpha   90.00
_cell.angle_beta   90.00
_cell.angle_gamma   90.00
#
_symmetry.space_group_name_H-M   'P 1'
#
loop_
_entity.id
_entity.type
_entity.pdbx_description
1 polymer ?
#
loop_
_entity_poly.entity_id
_entity_poly.type
_entity_poly.pdbx_seq_one_letter_code
_entity_poly.pdbx_strand_id
1 'polypeptide(L)'
;AMKDTDYELLVAIANQGYIDTVMDAARAAKAGGGTVIHAKGTGMELAKKYLGVSLVEEKEVILIVTKSREKNQIMKAIMEQAGLDSKERTIVFSLPVTSVAGIRMLEEDIQDDLL
;
A
#
# COMPACT_ATOMS: atom_id res chain seq x y z
N ALA A 1 -17.67 6.51 15.07
CA ALA A 1 -17.27 5.86 16.30
C ALA A 1 -15.98 5.09 16.11
N MET A 2 -15.20 5.00 17.18
CA MET A 2 -13.96 4.25 17.17
C MET A 2 -14.19 2.90 17.82
N LYS A 3 -13.77 1.85 17.16
CA LYS A 3 -13.84 0.49 17.68
C LYS A 3 -12.78 -0.35 16.99
N ASP A 4 -12.49 -1.50 17.57
CA ASP A 4 -11.66 -2.49 16.90
C ASP A 4 -12.31 -2.86 15.57
N THR A 5 -11.51 -3.00 14.54
CA THR A 5 -12.04 -3.14 13.20
C THR A 5 -11.53 -4.40 12.51
N ASP A 6 -12.27 -4.82 11.48
CA ASP A 6 -11.82 -5.83 10.55
C ASP A 6 -11.07 -5.19 9.38
N TYR A 7 -10.35 -4.12 9.67
CA TYR A 7 -9.58 -3.38 8.67
C TYR A 7 -8.09 -3.52 8.91
N GLU A 8 -7.35 -3.42 7.83
CA GLU A 8 -5.90 -3.39 7.88
C GLU A 8 -5.38 -2.29 6.97
N LEU A 9 -4.20 -1.80 7.31
CA LEU A 9 -3.50 -0.82 6.51
C LEU A 9 -2.47 -1.54 5.65
N LEU A 10 -2.59 -1.42 4.35
CA LEU A 10 -1.57 -1.87 3.43
C LEU A 10 -0.65 -0.70 3.15
N VAL A 11 0.65 -0.95 3.24
CA VAL A 11 1.68 0.02 2.91
C VAL A 11 2.45 -0.55 1.74
N ALA A 12 2.37 0.10 0.60
CA ALA A 12 3.11 -0.29 -0.59
C ALA A 12 4.16 0.77 -0.89
N ILE A 13 5.39 0.35 -1.11
CA ILE A 13 6.50 1.24 -1.43
C ILE A 13 7.03 0.85 -2.80
N ALA A 14 6.96 1.77 -3.74
CA ALA A 14 7.35 1.53 -5.12
C ALA A 14 8.30 2.61 -5.60
N ASN A 15 8.99 2.33 -6.69
CA ASN A 15 9.81 3.33 -7.36
C ASN A 15 8.92 4.45 -7.90
N GLN A 16 9.44 5.67 -7.88
CA GLN A 16 8.72 6.82 -8.39
C GLN A 16 8.32 6.62 -9.85
N GLY A 17 7.11 7.05 -10.17
CA GLY A 17 6.59 6.98 -11.54
C GLY A 17 5.74 5.75 -11.82
N TYR A 18 5.62 4.83 -10.88
CA TYR A 18 4.90 3.57 -11.10
C TYR A 18 3.65 3.44 -10.23
N ILE A 19 3.19 4.55 -9.67
CA ILE A 19 2.04 4.56 -8.79
C ILE A 19 0.78 4.03 -9.48
N ASP A 20 0.60 4.36 -10.75
CA ASP A 20 -0.60 3.97 -11.49
C ASP A 20 -0.70 2.45 -11.63
N THR A 21 0.43 1.79 -11.90
CA THR A 21 0.45 0.33 -12.00
C THR A 21 0.03 -0.31 -10.69
N VAL A 22 0.59 0.19 -9.58
CA VAL A 22 0.26 -0.35 -8.25
C VAL A 22 -1.21 -0.11 -7.92
N MET A 23 -1.71 1.09 -8.17
CA MET A 23 -3.10 1.43 -7.87
C MET A 23 -4.08 0.68 -8.75
N ASP A 24 -3.74 0.49 -10.02
CA ASP A 24 -4.60 -0.27 -10.93
C ASP A 24 -4.69 -1.73 -10.47
N ALA A 25 -3.57 -2.32 -10.07
CA ALA A 25 -3.57 -3.68 -9.54
C ALA A 25 -4.42 -3.78 -8.27
N ALA A 26 -4.27 -2.82 -7.37
CA ALA A 26 -5.03 -2.80 -6.13
C ALA A 26 -6.53 -2.64 -6.37
N ARG A 27 -6.93 -1.76 -7.28
CA ARG A 27 -8.34 -1.54 -7.61
C ARG A 27 -8.96 -2.77 -8.25
N ALA A 28 -8.22 -3.44 -9.13
CA ALA A 28 -8.70 -4.66 -9.76
C ALA A 28 -8.99 -5.74 -8.70
N ALA A 29 -8.30 -5.70 -7.57
CA ALA A 29 -8.51 -6.60 -6.44
C ALA A 29 -9.41 -5.99 -5.36
N LYS A 30 -10.18 -4.97 -5.71
CA LYS A 30 -11.23 -4.34 -4.89
C LYS A 30 -10.75 -3.36 -3.82
N ALA A 31 -9.55 -2.82 -3.94
CA ALA A 31 -9.16 -1.71 -3.09
C ALA A 31 -10.00 -0.47 -3.42
N GLY A 32 -10.45 0.23 -2.40
CA GLY A 32 -11.31 1.40 -2.58
C GLY A 32 -10.58 2.67 -2.96
N GLY A 33 -9.28 2.71 -2.73
CA GLY A 33 -8.47 3.89 -3.02
C GLY A 33 -7.25 3.92 -2.12
N GLY A 34 -6.41 4.93 -2.26
CA GLY A 34 -5.20 5.04 -1.47
C GLY A 34 -4.72 6.46 -1.35
N THR A 35 -3.83 6.67 -0.40
CA THR A 35 -3.15 7.95 -0.20
C THR A 35 -1.69 7.79 -0.60
N VAL A 36 -1.19 8.69 -1.43
CA VAL A 36 0.16 8.62 -1.94
C VAL A 36 1.03 9.64 -1.23
N ILE A 37 2.20 9.19 -0.79
CA ILE A 37 3.19 10.02 -0.13
C ILE A 37 4.49 9.91 -0.92
N HIS A 38 5.08 11.03 -1.28
CA HIS A 38 6.39 11.03 -1.90
C HIS A 38 7.46 10.87 -0.82
N ALA A 39 8.42 9.97 -1.06
CA ALA A 39 9.42 9.63 -0.08
C ALA A 39 10.77 9.42 -0.74
N LYS A 40 11.79 9.27 0.08
CA LYS A 40 13.13 8.94 -0.39
C LYS A 40 13.60 7.70 0.32
N GLY A 41 14.20 6.81 -0.43
CA GLY A 41 14.73 5.57 0.11
C GLY A 41 16.22 5.48 -0.10
N THR A 42 16.88 4.82 0.83
CA THR A 42 18.28 4.44 0.70
C THR A 42 18.35 2.93 0.85
N GLY A 43 19.20 2.30 0.12
CA GLY A 43 19.29 0.84 0.19
C GLY A 43 20.25 0.27 -0.80
N MET A 44 20.94 1.14 -1.52
CA MET A 44 21.92 0.71 -2.50
C MET A 44 23.29 0.55 -1.85
N GLU A 45 23.41 -0.44 -0.98
CA GLU A 45 24.68 -0.74 -0.31
C GLU A 45 25.82 -0.94 -1.30
N LEU A 46 25.50 -1.58 -2.43
CA LEU A 46 26.49 -1.82 -3.45
C LEU A 46 27.03 -0.52 -4.04
N ALA A 47 26.14 0.45 -4.29
CA ALA A 47 26.55 1.75 -4.82
C ALA A 47 27.40 2.50 -3.81
N LYS A 48 27.04 2.45 -2.53
CA LYS A 48 27.85 3.04 -1.47
C LYS A 48 29.25 2.44 -1.43
N LYS A 49 29.31 1.12 -1.57
CA LYS A 49 30.59 0.38 -1.52
C LYS A 49 31.51 0.77 -2.68
N TYR A 50 30.96 0.89 -3.89
CA TYR A 50 31.77 1.14 -5.10
C TYR A 50 31.95 2.61 -5.42
N LEU A 51 30.99 3.46 -5.08
CA LEU A 51 31.02 4.86 -5.44
C LEU A 51 31.39 5.77 -4.26
N GLY A 52 31.43 5.21 -3.05
CA GLY A 52 31.74 5.98 -1.85
C GLY A 52 30.64 6.93 -1.44
N VAL A 53 29.45 6.84 -2.04
CA VAL A 53 28.31 7.70 -1.72
C VAL A 53 27.08 6.85 -1.56
N SER A 54 26.16 7.32 -0.72
CA SER A 54 24.83 6.71 -0.59
C SER A 54 23.95 7.28 -1.68
N LEU A 55 23.34 6.39 -2.44
CA LEU A 55 22.33 6.81 -3.42
C LEU A 55 20.99 6.95 -2.74
N VAL A 56 20.34 8.07 -3.00
CA VAL A 56 18.97 8.32 -2.54
C VAL A 56 18.06 8.12 -3.73
N GLU A 57 17.10 7.24 -3.58
CA GLU A 57 16.13 6.96 -4.64
C GLU A 57 14.79 7.60 -4.28
N GLU A 58 14.13 8.16 -5.29
CA GLU A 58 12.78 8.66 -5.11
C GLU A 58 11.82 7.48 -5.07
N LYS A 59 10.97 7.47 -4.05
CA LYS A 59 9.98 6.42 -3.84
C LYS A 59 8.60 7.02 -3.68
N GLU A 60 7.60 6.20 -3.87
CA GLU A 60 6.23 6.58 -3.56
C GLU A 60 5.68 5.54 -2.59
N VAL A 61 5.05 6.03 -1.52
CA VAL A 61 4.42 5.19 -0.51
C VAL A 61 2.92 5.33 -0.68
N ILE A 62 2.25 4.19 -0.78
CA ILE A 62 0.81 4.16 -0.93
C ILE A 62 0.21 3.54 0.32
N LEU A 63 -0.71 4.26 0.94
CA LEU A 63 -1.43 3.78 2.11
C LEU A 63 -2.85 3.39 1.67
N ILE A 64 -3.22 2.14 1.89
CA ILE A 64 -4.53 1.63 1.52
C ILE A 64 -5.16 0.99 2.75
N VAL A 65 -6.31 1.51 3.18
CA VAL A 65 -7.08 0.87 4.23
C VAL A 65 -8.06 -0.08 3.56
N THR A 66 -8.03 -1.34 3.97
CA THR A 66 -8.86 -2.37 3.36
C THR A 66 -9.43 -3.29 4.42
N LYS A 67 -10.47 -4.02 4.06
CA LYS A 67 -11.02 -5.05 4.93
C LYS A 67 -10.04 -6.21 5.04
N SER A 68 -9.92 -6.76 6.24
CA SER A 68 -8.98 -7.87 6.48
C SER A 68 -9.19 -9.04 5.53
N ARG A 69 -10.45 -9.33 5.18
CA ARG A 69 -10.78 -10.42 4.27
C ARG A 69 -10.31 -10.19 2.83
N GLU A 70 -10.03 -8.93 2.47
CA GLU A 70 -9.60 -8.59 1.11
C GLU A 70 -8.10 -8.33 1.01
N LYS A 71 -7.42 -8.25 2.14
CA LYS A 71 -6.01 -7.90 2.20
C LYS A 71 -5.12 -8.80 1.33
N ASN A 72 -5.26 -10.10 1.48
CA ASN A 72 -4.37 -11.03 0.80
C ASN A 72 -4.51 -10.98 -0.71
N GLN A 73 -5.73 -10.82 -1.22
CA GLN A 73 -5.93 -10.72 -2.66
C GLN A 73 -5.37 -9.41 -3.22
N ILE A 74 -5.46 -8.32 -2.45
CA ILE A 74 -4.91 -7.04 -2.88
C ILE A 74 -3.38 -7.10 -2.90
N MET A 75 -2.76 -7.64 -1.84
CA MET A 75 -1.31 -7.79 -1.78
C MET A 75 -0.80 -8.67 -2.91
N LYS A 76 -1.50 -9.78 -3.18
CA LYS A 76 -1.13 -10.68 -4.26
C LYS A 76 -1.21 -9.99 -5.61
N ALA A 77 -2.28 -9.22 -5.86
CA ALA A 77 -2.44 -8.50 -7.11
C ALA A 77 -1.32 -7.48 -7.31
N ILE A 78 -0.96 -6.74 -6.27
CA ILE A 78 0.14 -5.77 -6.34
C ILE A 78 1.45 -6.48 -6.67
N MET A 79 1.75 -7.58 -6.01
CA MET A 79 3.01 -8.28 -6.22
C MET A 79 3.09 -8.95 -7.59
N GLU A 80 1.97 -9.43 -8.12
CA GLU A 80 1.95 -10.02 -9.47
C GLU A 80 2.21 -8.99 -10.55
N GLN A 81 1.72 -7.75 -10.36
CA GLN A 81 1.82 -6.71 -11.38
C GLN A 81 3.04 -5.81 -11.18
N ALA A 82 3.46 -5.61 -9.96
CA ALA A 82 4.43 -4.58 -9.63
C ALA A 82 5.48 -5.02 -8.60
N GLY A 83 5.71 -6.32 -8.47
CA GLY A 83 6.62 -6.85 -7.44
C GLY A 83 8.09 -6.63 -7.74
N LEU A 84 8.95 -7.32 -6.99
CA LEU A 84 10.39 -7.10 -7.01
C LEU A 84 11.05 -7.35 -8.37
N ASP A 85 10.49 -8.25 -9.16
CA ASP A 85 11.03 -8.58 -10.48
C ASP A 85 10.58 -7.62 -11.57
N SER A 86 9.76 -6.64 -11.23
CA SER A 86 9.27 -5.63 -12.16
C SER A 86 10.04 -4.32 -12.01
N LYS A 87 9.78 -3.37 -12.90
CA LYS A 87 10.39 -2.04 -12.83
C LYS A 87 9.89 -1.26 -11.61
N GLU A 88 8.68 -1.53 -11.18
CA GLU A 88 8.06 -0.88 -10.03
C GLU A 88 8.74 -1.26 -8.73
N ARG A 89 9.24 -2.49 -8.63
CA ARG A 89 9.97 -3.02 -7.47
C ARG A 89 9.23 -2.75 -6.16
N THR A 90 7.95 -3.05 -6.14
CA THR A 90 7.10 -2.75 -5.01
C THR A 90 7.31 -3.73 -3.88
N ILE A 91 7.37 -3.19 -2.67
CA ILE A 91 7.28 -3.95 -1.43
C ILE A 91 5.94 -3.60 -0.82
N VAL A 92 5.21 -4.59 -0.34
CA VAL A 92 3.93 -4.35 0.34
C VAL A 92 3.88 -5.14 1.63
N PHE A 93 3.36 -4.50 2.68
CA PHE A 93 3.14 -5.15 3.97
C PHE A 93 1.87 -4.60 4.60
N SER A 94 1.38 -5.27 5.62
CA SER A 94 0.14 -4.88 6.28
C SER A 94 0.32 -4.69 7.76
N LEU A 95 -0.51 -3.80 8.32
CA LEU A 95 -0.57 -3.51 9.74
C LEU A 95 -2.04 -3.59 10.17
N PRO A 96 -2.33 -4.14 11.35
CA PRO A 96 -3.71 -4.14 11.83
C PRO A 96 -4.16 -2.74 12.17
N VAL A 97 -5.41 -2.43 11.88
CA VAL A 97 -6.04 -1.18 12.28
C VAL A 97 -6.88 -1.46 13.50
N THR A 98 -6.43 -0.97 14.66
CA THR A 98 -7.11 -1.26 15.92
C THR A 98 -8.39 -0.46 16.10
N SER A 99 -8.44 0.76 15.57
CA SER A 99 -9.66 1.56 15.56
C SER A 99 -9.60 2.53 14.40
N VAL A 100 -10.77 2.92 13.89
CA VAL A 100 -10.87 3.80 12.75
C VAL A 100 -12.13 4.64 12.85
N ALA A 101 -12.03 5.87 12.34
CA ALA A 101 -13.16 6.79 12.27
C ALA A 101 -13.01 7.63 11.01
N GLY A 102 -14.13 8.03 10.42
CA GLY A 102 -14.11 8.95 9.28
C GLY A 102 -13.80 8.32 7.94
N ILE A 103 -13.82 7.01 7.82
CA ILE A 103 -13.54 6.33 6.56
C ILE A 103 -14.85 6.09 5.81
N ARG A 104 -14.92 6.52 4.57
CA ARG A 104 -16.11 6.39 3.75
C ARG A 104 -16.54 4.95 3.51
N MET A 105 -15.60 4.05 3.37
CA MET A 105 -15.94 2.66 3.13
C MET A 105 -16.70 2.03 4.30
N LEU A 106 -16.70 2.69 5.47
CA LEU A 106 -17.48 2.24 6.61
C LEU A 106 -18.97 2.55 6.47
N GLU A 107 -19.34 3.43 5.55
CA GLU A 107 -20.74 3.81 5.38
C GLU A 107 -21.60 2.62 5.00
N GLU A 108 -21.10 1.74 4.14
CA GLU A 108 -21.82 0.51 3.79
C GLU A 108 -21.99 -0.41 4.99
N ASP A 109 -20.93 -0.56 5.78
CA ASP A 109 -20.98 -1.40 6.97
C ASP A 109 -21.94 -0.81 8.01
N ILE A 110 -21.94 0.50 8.15
CA ILE A 110 -22.87 1.19 9.06
C ILE A 110 -24.31 0.98 8.61
N GLN A 111 -24.58 1.09 7.32
CA GLN A 111 -25.90 0.86 6.78
C GLN A 111 -26.38 -0.57 7.01
N ASP A 112 -25.48 -1.52 6.82
CA ASP A 112 -25.77 -2.93 7.08
C ASP A 112 -26.11 -3.16 8.56
N ASP A 113 -25.40 -2.49 9.46
CA ASP A 113 -25.65 -2.60 10.89
C ASP A 113 -27.01 -1.99 11.29
N LEU A 114 -27.47 -1.01 10.53
CA LEU A 114 -28.76 -0.36 10.80
C LEU A 114 -29.96 -1.13 10.24
N LEU A 115 -29.70 -2.04 9.33
CA LEU A 115 -30.74 -2.86 8.75
C LEU A 115 -30.98 -4.13 9.55
#